data_4c38092964052a1cfcb2957ca28dabf1
#
_entry.id   4c38092964052a1cfcb2957ca28dabf1
#
_cell.length_a   1.000
_cell.length_b   1.000
_cell.length_c   1.000
_cell.angle_alpha   90.00
_cell.angle_beta   90.00
_cell.angle_gamma   90.00
#
_symmetry.space_group_name_H-M   'P 1'
#
loop_
_entity.id
_entity.type
_entity.pdbx_description
1 polymer ?
#
loop_
_entity_poly.entity_id
_entity_poly.type
_entity_poly.pdbx_seq_one_letter_code
_entity_poly.pdbx_strand_id
1 'polypeptide(L)'
;MKAFVFPGQGAQFVGMGKDLYENSALAKELFEKANDILGYRITDIMFNGTDEDLRQTKVTQPAVFLHSVISALCMGDDFKPEMTAGHSLGEFSALVAAGALSFEDGLKLVYARAMAMQKACEATPSTMAAIIALPDEKVEEICASVNAEGEVCVPANYNCPGQIVISGSVPGIEKALSLIHISEPTRLGMIS
;
A
#
# COMPACT_ATOMS: atom_id res chain seq x y z
N MET A 1 14.99 -1.63 -22.57
CA MET A 1 14.28 -0.76 -21.63
C MET A 1 14.11 -1.50 -20.31
N LYS A 2 14.59 -0.90 -19.19
CA LYS A 2 14.46 -1.47 -17.84
C LYS A 2 13.44 -0.64 -17.07
N ALA A 3 12.37 -1.28 -16.59
CA ALA A 3 11.39 -0.67 -15.69
C ALA A 3 11.51 -1.29 -14.31
N PHE A 4 11.47 -0.46 -13.27
CA PHE A 4 11.42 -0.88 -11.87
C PHE A 4 10.06 -0.52 -11.30
N VAL A 5 9.41 -1.50 -10.68
CA VAL A 5 8.08 -1.34 -10.10
C VAL A 5 8.14 -1.58 -8.60
N PHE A 6 7.40 -0.76 -7.84
CA PHE A 6 7.43 -0.76 -6.39
C PHE A 6 6.06 -1.16 -5.83
N PRO A 7 6.02 -2.15 -4.92
CA PRO A 7 4.77 -2.67 -4.39
C PRO A 7 4.10 -1.68 -3.42
N GLY A 8 2.81 -1.90 -3.21
CA GLY A 8 2.01 -1.27 -2.17
C GLY A 8 1.87 -2.12 -0.92
N GLN A 9 0.90 -1.74 -0.08
CA GLN A 9 0.49 -2.48 1.11
C GLN A 9 0.08 -3.92 0.74
N GLY A 10 0.48 -4.88 1.56
CA GLY A 10 0.31 -6.32 1.30
C GLY A 10 1.62 -7.04 0.96
N ALA A 11 2.69 -6.29 0.66
CA ALA A 11 4.01 -6.84 0.36
C ALA A 11 4.92 -7.00 1.59
N GLN A 12 4.47 -6.60 2.79
CA GLN A 12 5.24 -6.73 4.03
C GLN A 12 5.31 -8.19 4.50
N PHE A 13 6.43 -8.53 5.11
CA PHE A 13 6.65 -9.83 5.77
C PHE A 13 7.67 -9.70 6.91
N VAL A 14 7.56 -10.55 7.91
CA VAL A 14 8.50 -10.56 9.05
C VAL A 14 9.90 -10.93 8.57
N GLY A 15 10.90 -10.16 8.99
CA GLY A 15 12.30 -10.31 8.58
C GLY A 15 12.68 -9.48 7.36
N MET A 16 11.74 -8.75 6.73
CA MET A 16 12.01 -7.93 5.55
C MET A 16 13.13 -6.91 5.81
N GLY A 17 14.14 -6.90 4.94
CA GLY A 17 15.26 -5.98 4.99
C GLY A 17 16.35 -6.30 6.03
N LYS A 18 16.21 -7.37 6.82
CA LYS A 18 17.22 -7.79 7.80
C LYS A 18 18.53 -8.19 7.13
N ASP A 19 18.44 -8.92 6.05
CA ASP A 19 19.58 -9.32 5.22
C ASP A 19 20.32 -8.11 4.64
N LEU A 20 19.60 -7.10 4.17
CA LEU A 20 20.20 -5.84 3.72
C LEU A 20 20.91 -5.11 4.86
N TYR A 21 20.27 -5.02 6.03
CA TYR A 21 20.85 -4.37 7.20
C TYR A 21 22.13 -5.06 7.68
N GLU A 22 22.18 -6.38 7.64
CA GLU A 22 23.35 -7.16 8.08
C GLU A 22 24.50 -7.15 7.08
N ASN A 23 24.22 -7.02 5.78
CA ASN A 23 25.24 -7.20 4.73
C ASN A 23 25.62 -5.91 3.98
N SER A 24 24.93 -4.77 4.21
CA SER A 24 25.21 -3.50 3.55
C SER A 24 25.36 -2.36 4.55
N ALA A 25 26.54 -1.73 4.55
CA ALA A 25 26.78 -0.55 5.38
C ALA A 25 25.81 0.61 5.04
N LEU A 26 25.53 0.81 3.76
CA LEU A 26 24.56 1.79 3.28
C LEU A 26 23.15 1.48 3.79
N ALA A 27 22.71 0.22 3.67
CA ALA A 27 21.39 -0.18 4.16
C ALA A 27 21.27 0.07 5.67
N LYS A 28 22.29 -0.32 6.43
CA LYS A 28 22.32 -0.09 7.88
C LYS A 28 22.20 1.38 8.22
N GLU A 29 22.96 2.26 7.56
CA GLU A 29 22.88 3.71 7.76
C GLU A 29 21.45 4.23 7.47
N LEU A 30 20.86 3.83 6.35
CA LEU A 30 19.53 4.28 5.95
C LEU A 30 18.44 3.76 6.90
N PHE A 31 18.53 2.54 7.39
CA PHE A 31 17.59 2.00 8.38
C PHE A 31 17.70 2.72 9.72
N GLU A 32 18.92 3.01 10.22
CA GLU A 32 19.09 3.77 11.47
C GLU A 32 18.58 5.21 11.29
N LYS A 33 18.87 5.84 10.17
CA LYS A 33 18.32 7.16 9.83
C LYS A 33 16.77 7.14 9.79
N ALA A 34 16.18 6.08 9.31
CA ALA A 34 14.73 5.91 9.32
C ALA A 34 14.16 5.80 10.74
N ASN A 35 14.83 5.06 11.63
CA ASN A 35 14.46 5.00 13.04
C ASN A 35 14.45 6.39 13.69
N ASP A 36 15.48 7.21 13.39
CA ASP A 36 15.58 8.57 13.92
C ASP A 36 14.45 9.47 13.37
N ILE A 37 14.16 9.41 12.08
CA ILE A 37 13.10 10.21 11.44
C ILE A 37 11.73 9.85 11.98
N LEU A 38 11.45 8.56 12.18
CA LEU A 38 10.16 8.08 12.66
C LEU A 38 9.97 8.26 14.17
N GLY A 39 11.07 8.40 14.92
CA GLY A 39 11.05 8.53 16.38
C GLY A 39 10.78 7.20 17.11
N TYR A 40 10.85 6.08 16.40
CA TYR A 40 10.76 4.73 16.97
C TYR A 40 11.56 3.74 16.11
N ARG A 41 11.91 2.60 16.69
CA ARG A 41 12.70 1.57 16.00
C ARG A 41 11.80 0.69 15.12
N ILE A 42 11.52 1.17 13.92
CA ILE A 42 10.78 0.39 12.92
C ILE A 42 11.53 -0.89 12.54
N THR A 43 12.86 -0.86 12.58
CA THR A 43 13.72 -2.02 12.32
C THR A 43 13.43 -3.19 13.24
N ASP A 44 13.12 -2.94 14.52
CA ASP A 44 12.82 -4.01 15.47
C ASP A 44 11.53 -4.73 15.08
N ILE A 45 10.54 -3.99 14.59
CA ILE A 45 9.27 -4.53 14.10
C ILE A 45 9.49 -5.26 12.77
N MET A 46 10.20 -4.66 11.82
CA MET A 46 10.46 -5.26 10.51
C MET A 46 11.22 -6.59 10.62
N PHE A 47 12.24 -6.65 11.50
CA PHE A 47 13.15 -7.78 11.56
C PHE A 47 12.68 -8.90 12.48
N ASN A 48 12.01 -8.56 13.58
CA ASN A 48 11.70 -9.52 14.66
C ASN A 48 10.27 -9.38 15.22
N GLY A 49 9.44 -8.46 14.68
CA GLY A 49 8.06 -8.28 15.09
C GLY A 49 7.15 -9.42 14.61
N THR A 50 5.86 -9.25 14.80
CA THR A 50 4.83 -10.18 14.35
C THR A 50 4.17 -9.70 13.06
N ASP A 51 3.46 -10.60 12.37
CA ASP A 51 2.63 -10.21 11.21
C ASP A 51 1.57 -9.18 11.60
N GLU A 52 1.05 -9.25 12.83
CA GLU A 52 0.06 -8.31 13.34
C GLU A 52 0.66 -6.92 13.54
N ASP A 53 1.88 -6.82 14.09
CA ASP A 53 2.59 -5.55 14.22
C ASP A 53 2.82 -4.90 12.85
N LEU A 54 3.21 -5.70 11.85
CA LEU A 54 3.44 -5.24 10.48
C LEU A 54 2.16 -4.86 9.73
N ARG A 55 0.99 -5.34 10.14
CA ARG A 55 -0.30 -4.99 9.53
C ARG A 55 -0.83 -3.62 9.95
N GLN A 56 -0.32 -3.05 11.02
CA GLN A 56 -0.73 -1.70 11.43
C GLN A 56 -0.34 -0.69 10.35
N THR A 57 -1.29 0.05 9.79
CA THR A 57 -1.08 0.97 8.66
C THR A 57 0.11 1.93 8.88
N LYS A 58 0.26 2.43 10.11
CA LYS A 58 1.39 3.29 10.51
C LYS A 58 2.76 2.63 10.42
N VAL A 59 2.80 1.29 10.44
CA VAL A 59 4.02 0.48 10.34
C VAL A 59 4.18 -0.07 8.92
N THR A 60 3.12 -0.63 8.35
CA THR A 60 3.13 -1.28 7.03
C THR A 60 3.69 -0.37 5.94
N GLN A 61 3.17 0.86 5.85
CA GLN A 61 3.54 1.75 4.76
C GLN A 61 5.01 2.17 4.84
N PRO A 62 5.53 2.66 5.99
CA PRO A 62 6.96 2.94 6.12
C PRO A 62 7.84 1.69 5.90
N ALA A 63 7.45 0.52 6.41
CA ALA A 63 8.23 -0.71 6.26
C ALA A 63 8.39 -1.12 4.79
N VAL A 64 7.29 -1.12 4.01
CA VAL A 64 7.34 -1.44 2.57
C VAL A 64 8.14 -0.38 1.80
N PHE A 65 7.97 0.90 2.13
CA PHE A 65 8.76 1.97 1.54
C PHE A 65 10.26 1.78 1.79
N LEU A 66 10.66 1.58 3.05
CA LEU A 66 12.06 1.39 3.45
C LEU A 66 12.68 0.19 2.73
N HIS A 67 12.02 -0.96 2.77
CA HIS A 67 12.51 -2.15 2.08
C HIS A 67 12.69 -1.88 0.58
N SER A 68 11.70 -1.28 -0.07
CA SER A 68 11.72 -0.99 -1.50
C SER A 68 12.84 -0.03 -1.91
N VAL A 69 12.95 1.10 -1.21
CA VAL A 69 13.93 2.15 -1.55
C VAL A 69 15.35 1.70 -1.20
N ILE A 70 15.55 1.12 -0.02
CA ILE A 70 16.88 0.67 0.41
C ILE A 70 17.37 -0.48 -0.49
N SER A 71 16.48 -1.42 -0.88
CA SER A 71 16.84 -2.46 -1.85
C SER A 71 17.32 -1.86 -3.16
N ALA A 72 16.60 -0.87 -3.71
CA ALA A 72 16.98 -0.20 -4.95
C ALA A 72 18.32 0.52 -4.83
N LEU A 73 18.53 1.27 -3.74
CA LEU A 73 19.79 2.00 -3.51
C LEU A 73 20.99 1.05 -3.29
N CYS A 74 20.77 -0.10 -2.69
CA CYS A 74 21.82 -1.10 -2.47
C CYS A 74 22.20 -1.87 -3.74
N MET A 75 21.41 -1.80 -4.82
CA MET A 75 21.80 -2.36 -6.13
C MET A 75 22.94 -1.58 -6.80
N GLY A 76 23.24 -0.35 -6.36
CA GLY A 76 24.33 0.47 -6.90
C GLY A 76 24.21 0.63 -8.43
N ASP A 77 25.27 0.27 -9.15
CA ASP A 77 25.32 0.40 -10.62
C ASP A 77 24.33 -0.48 -11.39
N ASP A 78 23.74 -1.49 -10.79
CA ASP A 78 22.72 -2.33 -11.40
C ASP A 78 21.34 -1.65 -11.40
N PHE A 79 21.14 -0.65 -10.55
CA PHE A 79 19.92 0.16 -10.50
C PHE A 79 20.02 1.33 -11.49
N LYS A 80 19.64 1.09 -12.73
CA LYS A 80 19.57 2.09 -13.80
C LYS A 80 18.20 2.07 -14.45
N PRO A 81 17.18 2.64 -13.78
CA PRO A 81 15.82 2.65 -14.33
C PRO A 81 15.72 3.61 -15.52
N GLU A 82 15.11 3.16 -16.59
CA GLU A 82 14.60 4.02 -17.67
C GLU A 82 13.16 4.48 -17.33
N MET A 83 12.48 3.68 -16.51
CA MET A 83 11.13 3.97 -16.01
C MET A 83 10.98 3.44 -14.58
N THR A 84 10.23 4.16 -13.76
CA THR A 84 9.80 3.71 -12.43
C THR A 84 8.28 3.84 -12.32
N ALA A 85 7.64 2.90 -11.64
CA ALA A 85 6.24 2.96 -11.30
C ALA A 85 6.00 2.38 -9.90
N GLY A 86 4.93 2.79 -9.25
CA GLY A 86 4.58 2.30 -7.92
C GLY A 86 3.08 2.13 -7.76
N HIS A 87 2.68 1.15 -6.94
CA HIS A 87 1.29 0.94 -6.59
C HIS A 87 0.99 1.59 -5.24
N SER A 88 0.07 2.57 -5.19
CA SER A 88 -0.35 3.26 -3.97
C SER A 88 0.86 3.88 -3.23
N LEU A 89 1.24 3.39 -2.04
CA LEU A 89 2.44 3.88 -1.33
C LEU A 89 3.73 3.68 -2.15
N GLY A 90 3.76 2.69 -3.02
CA GLY A 90 4.90 2.42 -3.91
C GLY A 90 5.21 3.57 -4.88
N GLU A 91 4.27 4.47 -5.13
CA GLU A 91 4.50 5.70 -5.92
C GLU A 91 5.57 6.58 -5.26
N PHE A 92 5.56 6.70 -3.93
CA PHE A 92 6.60 7.42 -3.20
C PHE A 92 7.97 6.73 -3.33
N SER A 93 7.99 5.39 -3.29
CA SER A 93 9.21 4.63 -3.55
C SER A 93 9.74 4.87 -4.95
N ALA A 94 8.85 4.90 -5.95
CA ALA A 94 9.19 5.19 -7.35
C ALA A 94 9.74 6.61 -7.52
N LEU A 95 9.17 7.61 -6.83
CA LEU A 95 9.65 9.00 -6.87
C LEU A 95 11.04 9.15 -6.24
N VAL A 96 11.30 8.46 -5.13
CA VAL A 96 12.65 8.46 -4.52
C VAL A 96 13.64 7.74 -5.42
N ALA A 97 13.27 6.59 -5.97
CA ALA A 97 14.10 5.81 -6.89
C ALA A 97 14.43 6.58 -8.19
N ALA A 98 13.51 7.44 -8.65
CA ALA A 98 13.72 8.33 -9.79
C ALA A 98 14.50 9.60 -9.45
N GLY A 99 14.87 9.84 -8.20
CA GLY A 99 15.54 11.05 -7.74
C GLY A 99 14.65 12.30 -7.66
N ALA A 100 13.33 12.13 -7.76
CA ALA A 100 12.36 13.23 -7.66
C ALA A 100 12.06 13.65 -6.20
N LEU A 101 12.31 12.75 -5.24
CA LEU A 101 12.23 13.01 -3.81
C LEU A 101 13.50 12.54 -3.11
N SER A 102 13.89 13.19 -2.02
CA SER A 102 14.90 12.66 -1.11
C SER A 102 14.35 11.45 -0.35
N PHE A 103 15.24 10.59 0.15
CA PHE A 103 14.86 9.46 1.01
C PHE A 103 14.09 9.96 2.25
N GLU A 104 14.58 11.03 2.88
CA GLU A 104 14.01 11.60 4.09
C GLU A 104 12.61 12.17 3.87
N ASP A 105 12.42 12.92 2.79
CA ASP A 105 11.12 13.51 2.48
C ASP A 105 10.13 12.44 2.05
N GLY A 106 10.57 11.46 1.27
CA GLY A 106 9.76 10.29 0.91
C GLY A 106 9.26 9.55 2.15
N LEU A 107 10.14 9.26 3.10
CA LEU A 107 9.77 8.57 4.35
C LEU A 107 8.78 9.39 5.20
N LYS A 108 9.04 10.70 5.36
CA LYS A 108 8.15 11.61 6.10
C LYS A 108 6.75 11.67 5.47
N LEU A 109 6.69 11.77 4.14
CA LEU A 109 5.42 11.81 3.41
C LEU A 109 4.65 10.50 3.53
N VAL A 110 5.32 9.35 3.40
CA VAL A 110 4.71 8.03 3.57
C VAL A 110 4.18 7.86 4.99
N TYR A 111 4.95 8.28 6.00
CA TYR A 111 4.50 8.21 7.38
C TYR A 111 3.30 9.14 7.66
N ALA A 112 3.36 10.38 7.17
CA ALA A 112 2.24 11.32 7.29
C ALA A 112 0.96 10.78 6.60
N ARG A 113 1.12 10.17 5.41
CA ARG A 113 0.03 9.48 4.72
C ARG A 113 -0.55 8.33 5.54
N ALA A 114 0.30 7.47 6.10
CA ALA A 114 -0.13 6.34 6.92
C ALA A 114 -0.94 6.81 8.14
N MET A 115 -0.47 7.85 8.84
CA MET A 115 -1.17 8.42 9.98
C MET A 115 -2.51 9.08 9.59
N ALA A 116 -2.57 9.78 8.45
CA ALA A 116 -3.80 10.38 7.96
C ALA A 116 -4.84 9.30 7.59
N MET A 117 -4.41 8.23 6.93
CA MET A 117 -5.29 7.11 6.58
C MET A 117 -5.82 6.39 7.84
N GLN A 118 -4.96 6.13 8.82
CA GLN A 118 -5.38 5.53 10.09
C GLN A 118 -6.42 6.39 10.79
N LYS A 119 -6.16 7.69 10.90
CA LYS A 119 -7.10 8.64 11.52
C LYS A 119 -8.44 8.69 10.78
N ALA A 120 -8.43 8.62 9.46
CA ALA A 120 -9.65 8.58 8.67
C ALA A 120 -10.48 7.31 8.95
N CYS A 121 -9.83 6.14 9.03
CA CYS A 121 -10.48 4.88 9.35
C CYS A 121 -11.05 4.86 10.78
N GLU A 122 -10.37 5.49 11.74
CA GLU A 122 -10.85 5.62 13.13
C GLU A 122 -12.05 6.57 13.24
N ALA A 123 -12.08 7.62 12.41
CA ALA A 123 -13.17 8.60 12.42
C ALA A 123 -14.47 8.08 11.80
N THR A 124 -14.35 7.21 10.79
CA THR A 124 -15.51 6.65 10.08
C THR A 124 -15.25 5.18 9.78
N PRO A 125 -16.04 4.25 10.39
CA PRO A 125 -15.93 2.83 10.07
C PRO A 125 -16.12 2.61 8.58
N SER A 126 -15.06 2.16 7.94
CA SER A 126 -15.00 1.96 6.49
C SER A 126 -14.25 0.67 6.17
N THR A 127 -14.50 0.14 4.99
CA THR A 127 -13.82 -1.07 4.51
C THR A 127 -13.63 -1.01 3.00
N MET A 128 -12.87 -1.96 2.46
CA MET A 128 -12.60 -2.11 1.05
C MET A 128 -12.83 -3.55 0.61
N ALA A 129 -13.19 -3.72 -0.66
CA ALA A 129 -13.30 -5.04 -1.26
C ALA A 129 -12.74 -5.02 -2.68
N ALA A 130 -11.99 -6.07 -3.05
CA ALA A 130 -11.53 -6.26 -4.42
C ALA A 130 -12.60 -7.04 -5.21
N ILE A 131 -13.07 -6.41 -6.29
CA ILE A 131 -14.00 -7.01 -7.24
C ILE A 131 -13.19 -7.55 -8.40
N ILE A 132 -13.37 -8.84 -8.70
CA ILE A 132 -12.60 -9.54 -9.72
C ILE A 132 -13.55 -10.09 -10.79
N ALA A 133 -13.16 -9.93 -12.05
CA ALA A 133 -13.83 -10.47 -13.23
C ALA A 133 -15.22 -9.85 -13.52
N LEU A 134 -15.55 -8.70 -12.95
CA LEU A 134 -16.73 -7.92 -13.31
C LEU A 134 -16.30 -6.73 -14.21
N PRO A 135 -17.06 -6.39 -15.26
CA PRO A 135 -16.79 -5.20 -16.07
C PRO A 135 -16.79 -3.91 -15.24
N ASP A 136 -15.91 -2.98 -15.56
CA ASP A 136 -15.70 -1.74 -14.81
C ASP A 136 -17.00 -0.92 -14.71
N GLU A 137 -17.75 -0.80 -15.81
CA GLU A 137 -19.01 -0.08 -15.87
C GLU A 137 -20.06 -0.68 -14.93
N LYS A 138 -20.02 -2.01 -14.74
CA LYS A 138 -20.95 -2.70 -13.85
C LYS A 138 -20.63 -2.42 -12.38
N VAL A 139 -19.35 -2.37 -12.04
CA VAL A 139 -18.91 -1.98 -10.68
C VAL A 139 -19.31 -0.54 -10.38
N GLU A 140 -19.14 0.37 -11.35
CA GLU A 140 -19.52 1.78 -11.22
C GLU A 140 -21.04 1.95 -11.02
N GLU A 141 -21.86 1.23 -11.81
CA GLU A 141 -23.33 1.23 -11.66
C GLU A 141 -23.76 0.77 -10.27
N ILE A 142 -23.15 -0.31 -9.74
CA ILE A 142 -23.45 -0.82 -8.41
C ILE A 142 -23.06 0.20 -7.34
N CYS A 143 -21.88 0.80 -7.43
CA CYS A 143 -21.48 1.86 -6.50
C CYS A 143 -22.44 3.04 -6.55
N ALA A 144 -22.84 3.47 -7.73
CA ALA A 144 -23.81 4.56 -7.90
C ALA A 144 -25.17 4.22 -7.28
N SER A 145 -25.66 2.99 -7.44
CA SER A 145 -26.92 2.55 -6.85
C SER A 145 -26.89 2.56 -5.32
N VAL A 146 -25.78 2.10 -4.72
CA VAL A 146 -25.57 2.11 -3.27
C VAL A 146 -25.55 3.55 -2.72
N ASN A 147 -24.87 4.46 -3.43
CA ASN A 147 -24.82 5.87 -3.05
C ASN A 147 -26.19 6.54 -3.14
N ALA A 148 -27.01 6.19 -4.13
CA ALA A 148 -28.38 6.71 -4.27
C ALA A 148 -29.31 6.32 -3.10
N GLU A 149 -28.96 5.26 -2.38
CA GLU A 149 -29.68 4.80 -1.20
C GLU A 149 -29.12 5.34 0.14
N GLY A 150 -28.15 6.28 0.07
CA GLY A 150 -27.63 7.01 1.21
C GLY A 150 -26.41 6.38 1.88
N GLU A 151 -25.88 5.29 1.36
CA GLU A 151 -24.63 4.70 1.81
C GLU A 151 -23.44 5.18 0.96
N VAL A 152 -22.21 5.02 1.47
CA VAL A 152 -21.00 5.40 0.72
C VAL A 152 -20.37 4.16 0.10
N CYS A 153 -20.22 4.17 -1.24
CA CYS A 153 -19.50 3.16 -1.98
C CYS A 153 -18.91 3.79 -3.25
N VAL A 154 -17.59 3.73 -3.42
CA VAL A 154 -16.91 4.31 -4.58
C VAL A 154 -15.89 3.36 -5.17
N PRO A 155 -15.69 3.32 -6.50
CA PRO A 155 -14.51 2.72 -7.10
C PRO A 155 -13.28 3.49 -6.64
N ALA A 156 -12.35 2.80 -5.96
CA ALA A 156 -11.17 3.43 -5.35
C ALA A 156 -9.89 3.16 -6.15
N ASN A 157 -9.72 1.94 -6.67
CA ASN A 157 -8.54 1.56 -7.43
C ASN A 157 -8.92 0.74 -8.66
N TYR A 158 -8.53 1.21 -9.83
CA TYR A 158 -8.54 0.47 -11.08
C TYR A 158 -7.17 -0.19 -11.26
N ASN A 159 -6.99 -1.40 -10.72
CA ASN A 159 -5.69 -2.05 -10.65
C ASN A 159 -5.24 -2.65 -11.98
N CYS A 160 -6.14 -3.31 -12.67
CA CYS A 160 -5.95 -3.85 -14.02
C CYS A 160 -7.31 -4.19 -14.63
N PRO A 161 -7.39 -4.48 -15.94
CA PRO A 161 -8.63 -4.94 -16.55
C PRO A 161 -9.26 -6.11 -15.75
N GLY A 162 -10.50 -5.93 -15.31
CA GLY A 162 -11.24 -6.91 -14.53
C GLY A 162 -10.87 -6.97 -13.03
N GLN A 163 -10.14 -5.98 -12.49
CA GLN A 163 -9.94 -5.86 -11.04
C GLN A 163 -10.08 -4.42 -10.58
N ILE A 164 -11.16 -4.14 -9.87
CA ILE A 164 -11.43 -2.86 -9.23
C ILE A 164 -11.56 -3.07 -7.72
N VAL A 165 -10.94 -2.19 -6.93
CA VAL A 165 -11.19 -2.11 -5.49
C VAL A 165 -12.25 -1.07 -5.24
N ILE A 166 -13.31 -1.43 -4.53
CA ILE A 166 -14.32 -0.51 -4.02
C ILE A 166 -14.04 -0.17 -2.56
N SER A 167 -14.35 1.06 -2.16
CA SER A 167 -14.19 1.57 -0.80
C SER A 167 -15.45 2.31 -0.36
N GLY A 168 -15.80 2.19 0.92
CA GLY A 168 -16.98 2.88 1.43
C GLY A 168 -17.28 2.55 2.90
N SER A 169 -18.49 2.97 3.35
CA SER A 169 -19.01 2.57 4.65
C SER A 169 -19.15 1.02 4.71
N VAL A 170 -19.01 0.43 5.90
CA VAL A 170 -19.17 -1.01 6.05
C VAL A 170 -20.53 -1.47 5.47
N PRO A 171 -21.68 -0.83 5.80
CA PRO A 171 -22.96 -1.20 5.20
C PRO A 171 -22.99 -1.00 3.67
N GLY A 172 -22.34 0.06 3.16
CA GLY A 172 -22.28 0.34 1.73
C GLY A 172 -21.52 -0.75 0.96
N ILE A 173 -20.39 -1.21 1.48
CA ILE A 173 -19.62 -2.29 0.87
C ILE A 173 -20.37 -3.63 0.95
N GLU A 174 -20.96 -3.96 2.10
CA GLU A 174 -21.79 -5.18 2.25
C GLU A 174 -22.93 -5.22 1.24
N LYS A 175 -23.60 -4.07 1.05
CA LYS A 175 -24.67 -3.93 0.07
C LYS A 175 -24.18 -4.09 -1.37
N ALA A 176 -23.08 -3.45 -1.72
CA ALA A 176 -22.46 -3.60 -3.04
C ALA A 176 -22.10 -5.07 -3.32
N LEU A 177 -21.50 -5.75 -2.35
CA LEU A 177 -21.15 -7.15 -2.46
C LEU A 177 -22.39 -8.05 -2.63
N SER A 178 -23.48 -7.75 -1.92
CA SER A 178 -24.75 -8.47 -2.09
C SER A 178 -25.30 -8.31 -3.51
N LEU A 179 -25.27 -7.10 -4.08
CA LEU A 179 -25.70 -6.84 -5.45
C LEU A 179 -24.83 -7.56 -6.48
N ILE A 180 -23.52 -7.63 -6.25
CA ILE A 180 -22.58 -8.36 -7.10
C ILE A 180 -22.88 -9.87 -7.07
N HIS A 181 -23.12 -10.46 -5.90
CA HIS A 181 -23.45 -11.89 -5.78
C HIS A 181 -24.78 -12.28 -6.43
N ILE A 182 -25.76 -11.38 -6.45
CA ILE A 182 -27.02 -11.60 -7.13
C ILE A 182 -26.83 -11.58 -8.65
N SER A 183 -25.86 -10.77 -9.13
CA SER A 183 -25.62 -10.56 -10.57
C SER A 183 -24.67 -11.58 -11.19
N GLU A 184 -23.67 -12.06 -10.42
CA GLU A 184 -22.63 -12.99 -10.91
C GLU A 184 -22.04 -13.81 -9.73
N PRO A 185 -21.77 -15.12 -9.89
CA PRO A 185 -21.10 -15.93 -8.87
C PRO A 185 -19.60 -15.66 -8.85
N THR A 186 -19.16 -14.58 -8.22
CA THR A 186 -17.76 -14.11 -8.20
C THR A 186 -17.06 -14.51 -6.92
N ARG A 187 -15.75 -14.86 -7.00
CA ARG A 187 -14.90 -15.07 -5.83
C ARG A 187 -14.51 -13.71 -5.23
N LEU A 188 -14.75 -13.53 -3.93
CA LEU A 188 -14.44 -12.34 -3.17
C LEU A 188 -13.16 -12.51 -2.37
N GLY A 189 -12.29 -11.48 -2.41
CA GLY A 189 -11.22 -11.29 -1.44
C GLY A 189 -11.50 -10.05 -0.61
N MET A 190 -11.82 -10.20 0.68
CA MET A 190 -11.86 -9.06 1.61
C MET A 190 -10.43 -8.66 1.95
N ILE A 191 -10.14 -7.37 1.85
CA ILE A 191 -8.88 -6.77 2.27
C ILE A 191 -9.17 -6.02 3.57
N SER A 192 -8.68 -6.60 4.66
CA SER A 192 -8.69 -5.97 5.99
C SER A 192 -7.50 -5.03 6.16
#